data_60569249a99f59d007b802be28442187
#
_entry.id   60569249a99f59d007b802be28442187
#
_cell.length_a   1.000
_cell.length_b   1.000
_cell.length_c   1.000
_cell.angle_alpha   90.00
_cell.angle_beta   90.00
_cell.angle_gamma   90.00
#
_symmetry.space_group_name_H-M   'P 1'
#
loop_
_entity.id
_entity.type
_entity.pdbx_description
1 polymer ?
#
loop_
_entity_poly.entity_id
_entity_poly.type
_entity_poly.pdbx_seq_one_letter_code
_entity_poly.pdbx_strand_id
1 'polypeptide(L)'
;MPTRPPVADASLPQRHPSTSLPHAHAEARSRWRVVIVHPHSSIREMMRAILDGYADLIEVVGEATDGDEALELVRTISVDLLLMDTHLRNSVEAIRQIRRIAPQVVVLATSAEYAPYLYNAMIAAGAVAFIRMEDAANLLFRSIVFAMCTYGPKHMQTAPAQGSARRSSFAVSSAG
;
A
#
# COMPACT_ATOMS: atom_id res chain seq x y z
N MET A 1 42.49 36.39 59.10
CA MET A 1 41.62 35.26 58.84
C MET A 1 40.65 35.69 57.68
N PRO A 2 40.89 35.38 56.42
CA PRO A 2 39.95 35.70 55.32
C PRO A 2 38.95 34.58 55.18
N THR A 3 37.71 34.95 55.17
CA THR A 3 36.51 34.10 54.91
C THR A 3 36.39 33.72 53.46
N ARG A 4 36.22 32.41 53.23
CA ARG A 4 36.05 31.75 51.96
C ARG A 4 34.62 32.06 51.39
N PRO A 5 34.48 32.44 50.11
CA PRO A 5 33.15 32.60 49.49
C PRO A 5 32.50 31.25 49.20
N PRO A 6 31.15 31.19 49.15
CA PRO A 6 30.41 29.96 48.89
C PRO A 6 30.53 29.51 47.42
N VAL A 7 30.62 28.19 47.28
CA VAL A 7 30.70 27.50 46.00
C VAL A 7 29.32 27.61 45.30
N ALA A 8 29.33 28.10 44.06
CA ALA A 8 28.13 28.14 43.19
C ALA A 8 27.72 26.72 42.83
N ASP A 9 26.46 26.43 43.12
CA ASP A 9 25.76 25.20 42.71
C ASP A 9 25.60 25.19 41.21
N ALA A 10 26.27 24.27 40.53
CA ALA A 10 26.16 24.06 39.11
C ALA A 10 24.92 23.21 38.83
N SER A 11 23.79 23.88 38.67
CA SER A 11 22.55 23.25 38.17
C SER A 11 22.80 22.60 36.81
N LEU A 12 22.73 21.28 36.75
CA LEU A 12 22.77 20.47 35.55
C LEU A 12 21.61 20.87 34.62
N PRO A 13 21.83 20.98 33.32
CA PRO A 13 20.76 21.25 32.36
C PRO A 13 19.79 20.06 32.34
N GLN A 14 18.54 20.34 32.64
CA GLN A 14 17.43 19.40 32.50
C GLN A 14 17.29 19.00 31.04
N ARG A 15 17.50 17.73 30.78
CA ARG A 15 17.20 17.10 29.50
C ARG A 15 15.70 17.17 29.31
N HIS A 16 15.26 18.01 28.38
CA HIS A 16 13.91 17.93 27.83
C HIS A 16 13.74 16.57 27.18
N PRO A 17 12.63 15.82 27.46
CA PRO A 17 12.34 14.63 26.70
C PRO A 17 12.07 15.06 25.26
N SER A 18 13.00 14.73 24.37
CA SER A 18 12.77 14.77 22.95
C SER A 18 11.56 13.90 22.66
N THR A 19 10.44 14.52 22.30
CA THR A 19 9.29 13.84 21.73
C THR A 19 9.72 13.31 20.36
N SER A 20 10.45 12.21 20.38
CA SER A 20 10.64 11.40 19.19
C SER A 20 9.25 10.84 18.84
N LEU A 21 8.68 11.39 17.77
CA LEU A 21 7.60 10.72 17.05
C LEU A 21 7.97 9.25 16.91
N PRO A 22 7.05 8.31 17.15
CA PRO A 22 7.34 6.90 17.01
C PRO A 22 7.55 6.59 15.52
N HIS A 23 8.78 6.71 15.04
CA HIS A 23 9.25 5.96 13.90
C HIS A 23 9.44 4.53 14.41
N ALA A 24 8.30 3.95 14.86
CA ALA A 24 8.23 2.59 15.30
C ALA A 24 8.64 1.69 14.14
N HIS A 25 9.79 1.06 14.29
CA HIS A 25 10.16 -0.25 13.81
C HIS A 25 9.69 -0.55 12.38
N ALA A 26 10.54 -0.24 11.40
CA ALA A 26 10.56 -0.94 10.14
C ALA A 26 11.01 -2.40 10.42
N GLU A 27 10.20 -3.16 11.16
CA GLU A 27 10.25 -4.61 11.08
C GLU A 27 10.08 -4.94 9.61
N ALA A 28 10.93 -5.80 9.09
CA ALA A 28 10.88 -6.23 7.70
C ALA A 28 9.48 -6.83 7.47
N ARG A 29 8.55 -6.02 6.95
CA ARG A 29 7.19 -6.46 6.68
C ARG A 29 7.27 -7.46 5.54
N SER A 30 6.81 -8.65 5.78
CA SER A 30 6.84 -9.72 4.80
C SER A 30 5.75 -9.60 3.74
N ARG A 31 4.71 -8.78 3.97
CA ARG A 31 3.53 -8.64 3.10
C ARG A 31 3.27 -7.21 2.68
N TRP A 32 2.84 -7.02 1.45
CA TRP A 32 2.38 -5.72 0.93
C TRP A 32 1.00 -5.38 1.48
N ARG A 33 0.86 -4.19 2.02
CA ARG A 33 -0.37 -3.68 2.62
C ARG A 33 -1.19 -2.95 1.56
N VAL A 34 -2.29 -3.59 1.16
CA VAL A 34 -3.13 -3.14 0.04
C VAL A 34 -4.44 -2.55 0.57
N VAL A 35 -4.85 -1.41 0.00
CA VAL A 35 -6.18 -0.84 0.18
C VAL A 35 -6.94 -0.94 -1.14
N ILE A 36 -8.20 -1.40 -1.07
CA ILE A 36 -9.11 -1.49 -2.21
C ILE A 36 -10.07 -0.31 -2.17
N VAL A 37 -10.10 0.47 -3.25
CA VAL A 37 -10.93 1.68 -3.35
C VAL A 37 -11.90 1.54 -4.52
N HIS A 38 -13.16 1.24 -4.21
CA HIS A 38 -14.21 1.04 -5.20
C HIS A 38 -15.60 1.31 -4.58
N PRO A 39 -16.56 1.98 -5.29
CA PRO A 39 -17.85 2.34 -4.71
C PRO A 39 -18.73 1.13 -4.40
N HIS A 40 -18.65 0.06 -5.19
CA HIS A 40 -19.48 -1.14 -5.03
C HIS A 40 -18.82 -2.18 -4.13
N SER A 41 -19.50 -2.60 -3.06
CA SER A 41 -19.00 -3.62 -2.11
C SER A 41 -18.72 -4.96 -2.79
N SER A 42 -19.58 -5.37 -3.72
CA SER A 42 -19.41 -6.64 -4.46
C SER A 42 -18.10 -6.69 -5.25
N ILE A 43 -17.65 -5.56 -5.78
CA ILE A 43 -16.36 -5.50 -6.48
C ILE A 43 -15.20 -5.54 -5.48
N ARG A 44 -15.31 -4.84 -4.33
CA ARG A 44 -14.30 -4.93 -3.28
C ARG A 44 -14.17 -6.35 -2.74
N GLU A 45 -15.30 -7.03 -2.49
CA GLU A 45 -15.34 -8.44 -2.08
C GLU A 45 -14.69 -9.37 -3.12
N MET A 46 -14.98 -9.17 -4.41
CA MET A 46 -14.35 -9.94 -5.48
C MET A 46 -12.83 -9.71 -5.53
N MET A 47 -12.38 -8.45 -5.46
CA MET A 47 -10.94 -8.14 -5.43
C MET A 47 -10.27 -8.75 -4.19
N ARG A 48 -10.89 -8.64 -3.02
CA ARG A 48 -10.41 -9.26 -1.79
C ARG A 48 -10.25 -10.76 -1.95
N ALA A 49 -11.28 -11.46 -2.47
CA ALA A 49 -11.23 -12.91 -2.68
C ALA A 49 -10.09 -13.32 -3.61
N ILE A 50 -9.79 -12.53 -4.65
CA ILE A 50 -8.63 -12.77 -5.52
C ILE A 50 -7.32 -12.60 -4.72
N LEU A 51 -7.20 -11.54 -3.92
CA LEU A 51 -5.97 -11.23 -3.17
C LEU A 51 -5.74 -12.18 -2.00
N ASP A 52 -6.79 -12.70 -1.37
CA ASP A 52 -6.71 -13.69 -0.29
C ASP A 52 -6.04 -14.99 -0.76
N GLY A 53 -6.11 -15.30 -2.06
CA GLY A 53 -5.34 -16.38 -2.66
C GLY A 53 -3.81 -16.19 -2.60
N TYR A 54 -3.35 -14.99 -2.24
CA TYR A 54 -1.93 -14.60 -2.15
C TYR A 54 -1.57 -14.03 -0.79
N ALA A 55 -2.24 -14.49 0.27
CA ALA A 55 -2.10 -13.97 1.64
C ALA A 55 -0.68 -14.05 2.21
N ASP A 56 0.20 -14.88 1.64
CA ASP A 56 1.62 -14.93 1.99
C ASP A 56 2.38 -13.66 1.59
N LEU A 57 1.91 -12.94 0.55
CA LEU A 57 2.56 -11.76 -0.02
C LEU A 57 1.75 -10.48 0.15
N ILE A 58 0.42 -10.60 0.25
CA ILE A 58 -0.51 -9.48 0.26
C ILE A 58 -1.38 -9.52 1.51
N GLU A 59 -1.61 -8.36 2.09
CA GLU A 59 -2.56 -8.15 3.18
C GLU A 59 -3.49 -6.99 2.79
N VAL A 60 -4.79 -7.26 2.63
CA VAL A 60 -5.78 -6.20 2.43
C VAL A 60 -6.07 -5.55 3.79
N VAL A 61 -5.56 -4.36 4.00
CA VAL A 61 -5.58 -3.63 5.28
C VAL A 61 -6.70 -2.63 5.41
N GLY A 62 -7.43 -2.37 4.33
CA GLY A 62 -8.55 -1.44 4.34
C GLY A 62 -9.32 -1.44 3.03
N GLU A 63 -10.51 -0.86 3.09
CA GLU A 63 -11.38 -0.60 1.95
C GLU A 63 -11.90 0.81 2.04
N ALA A 64 -12.11 1.45 0.89
CA ALA A 64 -12.68 2.77 0.77
C ALA A 64 -13.72 2.81 -0.37
N THR A 65 -14.69 3.70 -0.25
CA THR A 65 -15.75 3.88 -1.24
C THR A 65 -15.49 5.06 -2.19
N ASP A 66 -14.60 5.96 -1.80
CA ASP A 66 -14.21 7.13 -2.61
C ASP A 66 -12.76 7.59 -2.34
N GLY A 67 -12.34 8.64 -3.04
CA GLY A 67 -10.99 9.17 -2.92
C GLY A 67 -10.68 9.83 -1.58
N ASP A 68 -11.69 10.39 -0.91
CA ASP A 68 -11.50 11.09 0.38
C ASP A 68 -11.27 10.05 1.50
N GLU A 69 -12.03 8.95 1.51
CA GLU A 69 -11.82 7.83 2.42
C GLU A 69 -10.45 7.16 2.19
N ALA A 70 -10.06 6.98 0.91
CA ALA A 70 -8.74 6.45 0.58
C ALA A 70 -7.61 7.31 1.12
N LEU A 71 -7.73 8.65 1.01
CA LEU A 71 -6.76 9.59 1.54
C LEU A 71 -6.66 9.52 3.06
N GLU A 72 -7.78 9.36 3.76
CA GLU A 72 -7.82 9.22 5.21
C GLU A 72 -7.16 7.91 5.66
N LEU A 73 -7.40 6.81 4.97
CA LEU A 73 -6.71 5.55 5.25
C LEU A 73 -5.19 5.69 5.10
N VAL A 74 -4.70 6.35 4.05
CA VAL A 74 -3.25 6.59 3.86
C VAL A 74 -2.65 7.45 4.97
N ARG A 75 -3.44 8.34 5.59
CA ARG A 75 -3.00 9.17 6.74
C ARG A 75 -2.93 8.40 8.05
N THR A 76 -3.82 7.42 8.24
CA THR A 76 -4.06 6.76 9.53
C THR A 76 -3.41 5.40 9.65
N ILE A 77 -3.24 4.68 8.54
CA ILE A 77 -2.61 3.37 8.53
C ILE A 77 -1.46 3.32 7.52
N SER A 78 -0.55 2.36 7.72
CA SER A 78 0.51 2.12 6.75
C SER A 78 -0.04 1.40 5.53
N VAL A 79 0.13 1.99 4.34
CA VAL A 79 -0.32 1.46 3.06
C VAL A 79 0.87 1.40 2.12
N ASP A 80 1.02 0.32 1.36
CA ASP A 80 2.05 0.16 0.33
C ASP A 80 1.46 0.34 -1.07
N LEU A 81 0.19 -0.07 -1.27
CA LEU A 81 -0.47 -0.03 -2.57
C LEU A 81 -1.96 0.29 -2.44
N LEU A 82 -2.45 1.12 -3.34
CA LEU A 82 -3.88 1.39 -3.56
C LEU A 82 -4.32 0.81 -4.90
N LEU A 83 -5.41 0.04 -4.87
CA LEU A 83 -6.20 -0.33 -6.05
C LEU A 83 -7.36 0.66 -6.13
N MET A 84 -7.33 1.61 -7.07
CA MET A 84 -8.26 2.73 -7.12
C MET A 84 -9.06 2.73 -8.41
N ASP A 85 -10.39 2.62 -8.29
CA ASP A 85 -11.29 2.75 -9.44
C ASP A 85 -11.25 4.17 -10.03
N THR A 86 -11.32 4.25 -11.35
CA THR A 86 -11.23 5.53 -12.09
C THR A 86 -12.47 6.38 -11.99
N HIS A 87 -13.65 5.79 -11.77
CA HIS A 87 -14.95 6.48 -11.74
C HIS A 87 -15.33 6.96 -10.34
N LEU A 88 -14.43 6.81 -9.37
CA LEU A 88 -14.66 7.33 -8.02
C LEU A 88 -14.73 8.85 -8.01
N ARG A 89 -15.59 9.36 -7.14
CA ARG A 89 -15.54 10.79 -6.78
C ARG A 89 -14.16 11.13 -6.24
N ASN A 90 -13.60 12.24 -6.70
CA ASN A 90 -12.31 12.79 -6.27
C ASN A 90 -11.09 11.87 -6.49
N SER A 91 -11.18 10.78 -7.28
CA SER A 91 -10.07 9.83 -7.48
C SER A 91 -8.77 10.51 -7.93
N VAL A 92 -8.83 11.36 -8.95
CA VAL A 92 -7.66 12.06 -9.51
C VAL A 92 -7.03 13.01 -8.47
N GLU A 93 -7.85 13.76 -7.73
CA GLU A 93 -7.34 14.68 -6.71
C GLU A 93 -6.78 13.93 -5.50
N ALA A 94 -7.44 12.84 -5.09
CA ALA A 94 -6.94 11.97 -4.03
C ALA A 94 -5.55 11.42 -4.38
N ILE A 95 -5.33 10.95 -5.61
CA ILE A 95 -4.00 10.47 -6.05
C ILE A 95 -2.97 11.59 -5.95
N ARG A 96 -3.28 12.80 -6.40
CA ARG A 96 -2.35 13.94 -6.29
C ARG A 96 -1.98 14.23 -4.84
N GLN A 97 -2.95 14.20 -3.93
CA GLN A 97 -2.71 14.43 -2.51
C GLN A 97 -1.90 13.29 -1.89
N ILE A 98 -2.23 12.04 -2.19
CA ILE A 98 -1.48 10.87 -1.73
C ILE A 98 -0.02 10.96 -2.19
N ARG A 99 0.22 11.32 -3.46
CA ARG A 99 1.59 11.51 -3.97
C ARG A 99 2.37 12.59 -3.23
N ARG A 100 1.72 13.61 -2.68
CA ARG A 100 2.37 14.66 -1.88
C ARG A 100 2.70 14.20 -0.46
N ILE A 101 1.78 13.48 0.21
CA ILE A 101 1.91 13.13 1.63
C ILE A 101 2.59 11.77 1.85
N ALA A 102 2.45 10.84 0.91
CA ALA A 102 2.96 9.48 0.96
C ALA A 102 3.49 9.04 -0.42
N PRO A 103 4.58 9.65 -0.93
CA PRO A 103 5.10 9.39 -2.27
C PRO A 103 5.56 7.95 -2.50
N GLN A 104 5.76 7.17 -1.44
CA GLN A 104 6.10 5.74 -1.49
C GLN A 104 4.92 4.83 -1.78
N VAL A 105 3.67 5.31 -1.60
CA VAL A 105 2.47 4.51 -1.87
C VAL A 105 2.30 4.36 -3.38
N VAL A 106 2.21 3.13 -3.83
CA VAL A 106 1.97 2.79 -5.23
C VAL A 106 0.46 2.85 -5.52
N VAL A 107 0.05 3.50 -6.60
CA VAL A 107 -1.35 3.55 -7.02
C VAL A 107 -1.52 2.81 -8.34
N LEU A 108 -2.36 1.76 -8.33
CA LEU A 108 -2.85 1.07 -9.51
C LEU A 108 -4.28 1.51 -9.78
N ALA A 109 -4.52 2.10 -10.94
CA ALA A 109 -5.86 2.44 -11.37
C ALA A 109 -6.61 1.21 -11.90
N THR A 110 -7.89 1.07 -11.54
CA THR A 110 -8.77 0.01 -12.05
C THR A 110 -10.00 0.62 -12.72
N SER A 111 -10.56 -0.02 -13.74
CA SER A 111 -11.79 0.45 -14.37
C SER A 111 -12.54 -0.70 -15.05
N ALA A 112 -13.88 -0.62 -15.05
CA ALA A 112 -14.73 -1.51 -15.82
C ALA A 112 -14.65 -1.20 -17.34
N GLU A 113 -14.38 0.07 -17.68
CA GLU A 113 -14.33 0.53 -19.06
C GLU A 113 -13.01 1.20 -19.38
N TYR A 114 -12.54 1.04 -20.62
CA TYR A 114 -11.38 1.78 -21.10
C TYR A 114 -11.80 3.15 -21.62
N ALA A 115 -11.55 4.17 -20.81
CA ALA A 115 -11.75 5.57 -21.18
C ALA A 115 -10.38 6.28 -21.24
N PRO A 116 -9.85 6.59 -22.45
CA PRO A 116 -8.50 7.15 -22.60
C PRO A 116 -8.26 8.43 -21.80
N TYR A 117 -9.29 9.28 -21.65
CA TYR A 117 -9.18 10.52 -20.87
C TYR A 117 -9.01 10.26 -19.36
N LEU A 118 -9.72 9.26 -18.81
CA LEU A 118 -9.56 8.84 -17.41
C LEU A 118 -8.22 8.19 -17.20
N TYR A 119 -7.80 7.29 -18.09
CA TYR A 119 -6.47 6.71 -18.05
C TYR A 119 -5.39 7.80 -17.98
N ASN A 120 -5.40 8.74 -18.91
CA ASN A 120 -4.41 9.83 -18.93
C ASN A 120 -4.47 10.70 -17.68
N ALA A 121 -5.67 11.00 -17.15
CA ALA A 121 -5.83 11.78 -15.92
C ALA A 121 -5.25 11.06 -14.69
N MET A 122 -5.47 9.75 -14.56
CA MET A 122 -4.95 8.95 -13.44
C MET A 122 -3.43 8.82 -13.50
N ILE A 123 -2.86 8.54 -14.68
CA ILE A 123 -1.41 8.47 -14.86
C ILE A 123 -0.77 9.84 -14.60
N ALA A 124 -1.35 10.92 -15.13
CA ALA A 124 -0.85 12.28 -14.87
C ALA A 124 -0.96 12.70 -13.39
N ALA A 125 -1.90 12.12 -12.64
CA ALA A 125 -2.03 12.32 -11.20
C ALA A 125 -0.98 11.52 -10.39
N GLY A 126 -0.41 10.45 -10.98
CA GLY A 126 0.63 9.64 -10.35
C GLY A 126 0.31 8.15 -10.18
N ALA A 127 -0.77 7.64 -10.80
CA ALA A 127 -0.95 6.20 -10.92
C ALA A 127 0.14 5.60 -11.80
N VAL A 128 0.64 4.42 -11.42
CA VAL A 128 1.77 3.78 -12.13
C VAL A 128 1.35 2.81 -13.22
N ALA A 129 0.11 2.30 -13.13
CA ALA A 129 -0.46 1.40 -14.13
C ALA A 129 -2.00 1.41 -14.05
N PHE A 130 -2.61 0.77 -15.03
CA PHE A 130 -4.05 0.65 -15.19
C PHE A 130 -4.43 -0.80 -15.47
N ILE A 131 -5.47 -1.29 -14.80
CA ILE A 131 -5.96 -2.66 -14.92
C ILE A 131 -7.45 -2.60 -15.30
N ARG A 132 -7.84 -3.29 -16.36
CA ARG A 132 -9.25 -3.47 -16.67
C ARG A 132 -9.87 -4.51 -15.75
N MET A 133 -11.05 -4.24 -15.22
CA MET A 133 -11.73 -5.15 -14.28
C MET A 133 -12.06 -6.52 -14.88
N GLU A 134 -12.33 -6.59 -16.19
CA GLU A 134 -12.53 -7.87 -16.89
C GLU A 134 -11.30 -8.78 -16.89
N ASP A 135 -10.11 -8.18 -16.78
CA ASP A 135 -8.83 -8.88 -16.71
C ASP A 135 -8.38 -9.16 -15.25
N ALA A 136 -9.11 -8.63 -14.25
CA ALA A 136 -8.66 -8.64 -12.86
C ALA A 136 -8.40 -10.06 -12.33
N ALA A 137 -9.26 -11.03 -12.66
CA ALA A 137 -9.09 -12.42 -12.22
C ALA A 137 -7.72 -13.01 -12.62
N ASN A 138 -7.18 -12.59 -13.77
CA ASN A 138 -5.93 -13.12 -14.32
C ASN A 138 -4.73 -12.18 -14.11
N LEU A 139 -4.95 -10.87 -14.10
CA LEU A 139 -3.86 -9.89 -14.16
C LEU A 139 -3.65 -9.11 -12.85
N LEU A 140 -4.64 -9.07 -11.95
CA LEU A 140 -4.55 -8.23 -10.75
C LEU A 140 -3.29 -8.51 -9.95
N PHE A 141 -3.07 -9.76 -9.55
CA PHE A 141 -1.90 -10.16 -8.77
C PHE A 141 -0.60 -9.86 -9.52
N ARG A 142 -0.51 -10.22 -10.81
CA ARG A 142 0.69 -10.00 -11.62
C ARG A 142 1.01 -8.52 -11.77
N SER A 143 -0.01 -7.68 -11.92
CA SER A 143 0.15 -6.23 -12.01
C SER A 143 0.61 -5.63 -10.69
N ILE A 144 0.10 -6.13 -9.56
CA ILE A 144 0.55 -5.75 -8.22
C ILE A 144 2.03 -6.11 -8.05
N VAL A 145 2.41 -7.35 -8.33
CA VAL A 145 3.82 -7.80 -8.23
C VAL A 145 4.72 -6.92 -9.09
N PHE A 146 4.37 -6.70 -10.35
CA PHE A 146 5.14 -5.84 -11.25
C PHE A 146 5.28 -4.42 -10.71
N ALA A 147 4.17 -3.81 -10.27
CA ALA A 147 4.16 -2.45 -9.75
C ALA A 147 4.99 -2.32 -8.46
N MET A 148 4.84 -3.26 -7.54
CA MET A 148 5.58 -3.25 -6.28
C MET A 148 7.08 -3.52 -6.48
N CYS A 149 7.46 -4.43 -7.37
CA CYS A 149 8.87 -4.67 -7.71
C CYS A 149 9.52 -3.47 -8.41
N THR A 150 8.74 -2.70 -9.18
CA THR A 150 9.27 -1.57 -9.98
C THR A 150 9.24 -0.25 -9.22
N TYR A 151 8.15 0.02 -8.51
CA TYR A 151 7.86 1.33 -7.91
C TYR A 151 7.70 1.29 -6.38
N GLY A 152 7.57 0.09 -5.81
CA GLY A 152 7.38 -0.09 -4.38
C GLY A 152 8.60 0.28 -3.54
N PRO A 153 8.46 0.33 -2.22
CA PRO A 153 9.55 0.63 -1.30
C PRO A 153 10.73 -0.32 -1.48
N LYS A 154 11.95 0.20 -1.57
CA LYS A 154 13.17 -0.59 -1.87
C LYS A 154 13.41 -1.75 -0.91
N HIS A 155 13.03 -1.62 0.36
CA HIS A 155 13.16 -2.70 1.35
C HIS A 155 12.23 -3.90 1.11
N MET A 156 11.22 -3.75 0.25
CA MET A 156 10.28 -4.82 -0.12
C MET A 156 10.49 -5.35 -1.55
N GLN A 157 11.41 -4.77 -2.31
CA GLN A 157 11.74 -5.21 -3.67
C GLN A 157 12.57 -6.51 -3.69
N THR A 158 13.12 -6.91 -2.56
CA THR A 158 13.86 -8.17 -2.37
C THR A 158 12.98 -9.30 -1.86
N ALA A 159 11.72 -9.39 -2.29
CA ALA A 159 10.88 -10.54 -1.97
C ALA A 159 11.56 -11.82 -2.52
N PRO A 160 11.66 -12.90 -1.73
CA PRO A 160 12.37 -14.09 -2.14
C PRO A 160 11.67 -14.73 -3.34
N ALA A 161 12.38 -14.80 -4.45
CA ALA A 161 12.00 -15.63 -5.59
C ALA A 161 12.17 -17.11 -5.21
N GLN A 162 11.39 -17.63 -4.25
CA GLN A 162 11.27 -19.06 -3.95
C GLN A 162 10.04 -19.32 -3.08
N GLY A 163 8.85 -19.24 -3.69
CA GLY A 163 7.66 -19.91 -3.21
C GLY A 163 7.49 -21.18 -4.05
N SER A 164 7.82 -22.33 -3.50
CA SER A 164 7.65 -23.63 -4.12
C SER A 164 6.24 -23.77 -4.68
N ALA A 165 6.13 -23.83 -6.00
CA ALA A 165 4.94 -24.31 -6.67
C ALA A 165 4.62 -25.70 -6.11
N ARG A 166 3.66 -25.79 -5.20
CA ARG A 166 3.00 -27.06 -4.89
C ARG A 166 2.30 -27.50 -6.18
N ARG A 167 2.98 -28.39 -6.89
CA ARG A 167 2.36 -29.16 -7.95
C ARG A 167 1.26 -30.00 -7.31
N SER A 168 0.01 -29.55 -7.46
CA SER A 168 -1.14 -30.42 -7.29
C SER A 168 -1.07 -31.45 -8.41
N SER A 169 -0.50 -32.60 -8.12
CA SER A 169 -0.62 -33.77 -8.98
C SER A 169 -2.07 -34.24 -8.92
N PHE A 170 -2.86 -33.82 -9.88
CA PHE A 170 -4.09 -34.51 -10.21
C PHE A 170 -3.69 -35.86 -10.84
N ALA A 171 -3.70 -36.90 -10.02
CA ALA A 171 -3.68 -38.27 -10.51
C ALA A 171 -5.03 -38.56 -11.17
N VAL A 172 -5.03 -38.58 -12.48
CA VAL A 172 -6.12 -39.18 -13.26
C VAL A 172 -5.96 -40.69 -13.12
N SER A 173 -6.79 -41.29 -12.26
CA SER A 173 -6.97 -42.72 -12.20
C SER A 173 -7.80 -43.17 -13.39
N SER A 174 -7.17 -43.72 -14.41
CA SER A 174 -7.83 -44.49 -15.45
C SER A 174 -8.04 -45.90 -14.91
N ALA A 175 -9.27 -46.24 -14.56
CA ALA A 175 -9.71 -47.62 -14.36
C ALA A 175 -10.32 -48.11 -15.68
N GLY A 176 -9.84 -49.32 -16.12
CA GLY A 176 -10.20 -50.04 -17.31
C GLY A 176 -11.61 -50.63 -17.36
#